data_96e13b08fffeebfa4e80b26eeeafd59c
#
_entry.id   96e13b08fffeebfa4e80b26eeeafd59c
#
_cell.length_a   1.000
_cell.length_b   1.000
_cell.length_c   1.000
_cell.angle_alpha   90.00
_cell.angle_beta   90.00
_cell.angle_gamma   90.00
#
_symmetry.space_group_name_H-M   'P 1'
#
loop_
_entity.id
_entity.type
_entity.pdbx_description
1 polymer ?
#
loop_
_entity_poly.entity_id
_entity_poly.type
_entity_poly.pdbx_seq_one_letter_code
_entity_poly.pdbx_strand_id
1 'polypeptide(L)'
;MPIPIDVSYGRSFSGTRRRIYQLLAEMGTSGDVIWPFASQPFMRSPGPLTPGRTEEWHSGVHAVLEEVLPEERIVWRFENEGVNGTHGFYLSQDEKKTKVTHRTVATLSDTEGRLFWRRLEDSHSRSMEALFAKMERVLKR
;
A
#
# COMPACT_ATOMS: atom_id res chain seq x y z
N MET A 1 19.45 19.17 0.65
CA MET A 1 18.06 19.62 0.76
C MET A 1 17.12 18.42 0.67
N PRO A 2 16.22 18.26 1.64
CA PRO A 2 15.20 17.21 1.53
C PRO A 2 14.34 17.40 0.27
N ILE A 3 13.91 16.29 -0.29
CA ILE A 3 13.15 16.28 -1.53
C ILE A 3 11.74 15.75 -1.25
N PRO A 4 10.69 16.56 -1.47
CA PRO A 4 9.33 16.07 -1.31
C PRO A 4 8.89 15.21 -2.49
N ILE A 5 8.15 14.14 -2.21
CA ILE A 5 7.49 13.32 -3.21
C ILE A 5 6.01 13.17 -2.85
N ASP A 6 5.17 13.08 -3.87
CA ASP A 6 3.74 12.82 -3.74
C ASP A 6 3.30 12.08 -4.99
N VAL A 7 3.12 10.76 -4.86
CA VAL A 7 2.81 9.89 -5.99
C VAL A 7 1.55 9.10 -5.69
N SER A 8 0.60 9.11 -6.63
CA SER A 8 -0.68 8.42 -6.48
C SER A 8 -0.98 7.53 -7.69
N TYR A 9 -1.62 6.40 -7.39
CA TYR A 9 -2.16 5.48 -8.39
C TYR A 9 -3.58 5.15 -7.97
N GLY A 10 -4.53 5.22 -8.90
CA GLY A 10 -5.93 4.97 -8.56
C GLY A 10 -6.62 4.12 -9.61
N ARG A 11 -7.64 3.39 -9.16
CA ARG A 11 -8.52 2.60 -10.02
C ARG A 11 -9.86 2.40 -9.34
N SER A 12 -10.94 2.41 -10.12
CA SER A 12 -12.28 2.10 -9.61
C SER A 12 -12.59 0.62 -9.86
N PHE A 13 -13.16 -0.02 -8.84
CA PHE A 13 -13.48 -1.45 -8.85
C PHE A 13 -14.96 -1.67 -8.62
N SER A 14 -15.51 -2.69 -9.28
CA SER A 14 -16.86 -3.18 -8.99
C SER A 14 -16.81 -3.98 -7.69
N GLY A 15 -17.45 -3.48 -6.63
CA GLY A 15 -17.48 -4.12 -5.33
C GLY A 15 -17.72 -3.10 -4.24
N THR A 16 -18.14 -3.60 -3.08
CA THR A 16 -18.38 -2.73 -1.93
C THR A 16 -17.06 -2.29 -1.29
N ARG A 17 -17.08 -1.14 -0.63
CA ARG A 17 -15.92 -0.68 0.15
C ARG A 17 -15.51 -1.72 1.19
N ARG A 18 -16.48 -2.36 1.81
CA ARG A 18 -16.24 -3.40 2.82
C ARG A 18 -15.42 -4.55 2.25
N ARG A 19 -15.84 -5.10 1.11
CA ARG A 19 -15.13 -6.23 0.50
C ARG A 19 -13.74 -5.84 0.03
N ILE A 20 -13.62 -4.68 -0.61
CA ILE A 20 -12.33 -4.20 -1.11
C ILE A 20 -11.39 -3.90 0.05
N TYR A 21 -11.90 -3.28 1.11
CA TYR A 21 -11.12 -3.05 2.32
C TYR A 21 -10.59 -4.37 2.90
N GLN A 22 -11.43 -5.41 2.97
CA GLN A 22 -11.02 -6.73 3.47
C GLN A 22 -9.89 -7.32 2.65
N LEU A 23 -9.94 -7.21 1.32
CA LEU A 23 -8.86 -7.69 0.46
C LEU A 23 -7.53 -7.00 0.79
N LEU A 24 -7.55 -5.69 0.97
CA LEU A 24 -6.36 -4.91 1.30
C LEU A 24 -5.86 -5.21 2.71
N ALA A 25 -6.75 -5.35 3.67
CA ALA A 25 -6.41 -5.62 5.05
C ALA A 25 -5.80 -7.03 5.25
N GLU A 26 -6.16 -7.97 4.38
CA GLU A 26 -5.65 -9.36 4.43
C GLU A 26 -4.28 -9.52 3.78
N MET A 27 -3.77 -8.50 3.08
CA MET A 27 -2.44 -8.57 2.46
C MET A 27 -1.38 -8.91 3.50
N GLY A 28 -0.54 -9.90 3.19
CA GLY A 28 0.51 -10.37 4.09
C GLY A 28 0.05 -11.36 5.16
N THR A 29 -1.23 -11.75 5.16
CA THR A 29 -1.76 -12.77 6.05
C THR A 29 -1.99 -14.07 5.27
N SER A 30 -2.41 -15.14 5.97
CA SER A 30 -2.78 -16.39 5.30
C SER A 30 -4.02 -16.24 4.38
N GLY A 31 -4.79 -15.17 4.56
CA GLY A 31 -5.95 -14.87 3.72
C GLY A 31 -5.65 -13.99 2.50
N ASP A 32 -4.39 -13.65 2.29
CA ASP A 32 -3.99 -12.79 1.16
C ASP A 32 -4.24 -13.48 -0.18
N VAL A 33 -5.07 -12.88 -1.00
CA VAL A 33 -5.40 -13.38 -2.34
C VAL A 33 -5.06 -12.36 -3.44
N ILE A 34 -4.46 -11.23 -3.09
CA ILE A 34 -4.21 -10.16 -4.05
C ILE A 34 -2.73 -9.81 -4.29
N TRP A 35 -1.84 -10.15 -3.38
CA TRP A 35 -0.42 -9.83 -3.61
C TRP A 35 0.10 -10.60 -4.83
N PRO A 36 0.64 -9.91 -5.85
CA PRO A 36 0.92 -10.56 -7.14
C PRO A 36 2.31 -11.18 -7.27
N PHE A 37 3.21 -10.99 -6.29
CA PHE A 37 4.62 -11.39 -6.42
C PHE A 37 4.99 -12.50 -5.44
N ALA A 38 4.85 -13.76 -5.87
CA ALA A 38 5.19 -14.92 -5.02
C ALA A 38 6.66 -14.94 -4.60
N SER A 39 7.57 -14.47 -5.47
CA SER A 39 9.01 -14.46 -5.19
C SER A 39 9.44 -13.28 -4.30
N GLN A 40 8.59 -12.31 -4.11
CA GLN A 40 8.82 -11.14 -3.25
C GLN A 40 7.59 -10.93 -2.38
N PRO A 41 7.39 -11.79 -1.37
CA PRO A 41 6.15 -11.76 -0.59
C PRO A 41 5.98 -10.46 0.20
N PHE A 42 4.74 -10.08 0.35
CA PHE A 42 4.35 -9.07 1.31
C PHE A 42 4.27 -9.74 2.67
N MET A 43 5.02 -9.24 3.64
CA MET A 43 5.03 -9.80 4.99
C MET A 43 4.57 -8.74 5.98
N ARG A 44 3.83 -9.17 6.99
CA ARG A 44 3.45 -8.25 8.06
C ARG A 44 3.28 -8.99 9.39
N SER A 45 3.25 -8.22 10.46
CA SER A 45 2.98 -8.75 11.79
C SER A 45 1.62 -9.47 11.78
N PRO A 46 1.51 -10.62 12.46
CA PRO A 46 0.25 -11.36 12.54
C PRO A 46 -0.79 -10.62 13.39
N GLY A 47 -2.05 -11.03 13.24
CA GLY A 47 -3.15 -10.49 14.00
C GLY A 47 -3.80 -9.27 13.35
N PRO A 48 -4.70 -8.59 14.08
CA PRO A 48 -5.42 -7.45 13.55
C PRO A 48 -4.49 -6.27 13.29
N LEU A 49 -4.87 -5.41 12.33
CA LEU A 49 -4.15 -4.19 12.04
C LEU A 49 -4.23 -3.27 13.26
N THR A 50 -3.09 -3.00 13.90
CA THR A 50 -3.01 -2.22 15.12
C THR A 50 -2.02 -1.08 14.93
N PRO A 51 -2.49 0.19 14.93
CA PRO A 51 -1.58 1.34 14.78
C PRO A 51 -0.45 1.32 15.81
N GLY A 52 0.76 1.62 15.36
CA GLY A 52 1.95 1.64 16.18
C GLY A 52 2.56 0.26 16.47
N ARG A 53 1.89 -0.83 16.07
CA ARG A 53 2.35 -2.20 16.36
C ARG A 53 2.49 -3.08 15.13
N THR A 54 1.54 -3.01 14.19
CA THR A 54 1.63 -3.81 12.97
C THR A 54 2.69 -3.24 12.06
N GLU A 55 3.63 -4.07 11.64
CA GLU A 55 4.70 -3.70 10.72
C GLU A 55 4.54 -4.45 9.40
N GLU A 56 5.07 -3.88 8.32
CA GLU A 56 5.10 -4.51 7.01
C GLU A 56 6.50 -4.49 6.42
N TRP A 57 6.80 -5.52 5.62
CA TRP A 57 8.05 -5.65 4.87
C TRP A 57 7.75 -6.16 3.47
N HIS A 58 8.09 -5.39 2.46
CA HIS A 58 7.96 -5.82 1.07
C HIS A 58 8.82 -4.96 0.16
N SER A 59 9.47 -5.58 -0.81
CA SER A 59 10.22 -4.86 -1.86
C SER A 59 11.18 -3.78 -1.32
N GLY A 60 11.83 -4.06 -0.19
CA GLY A 60 12.73 -3.11 0.46
C GLY A 60 12.04 -2.06 1.33
N VAL A 61 10.72 -2.02 1.35
CA VAL A 61 9.96 -1.13 2.22
C VAL A 61 9.81 -1.78 3.59
N HIS A 62 10.07 -1.01 4.65
CA HIS A 62 9.73 -1.34 6.01
C HIS A 62 8.89 -0.20 6.58
N ALA A 63 7.73 -0.50 7.10
CA ALA A 63 6.83 0.52 7.62
C ALA A 63 6.04 -0.01 8.82
N VAL A 64 5.54 0.92 9.62
CA VAL A 64 4.67 0.63 10.76
C VAL A 64 3.31 1.26 10.49
N LEU A 65 2.25 0.54 10.87
CA LEU A 65 0.90 1.04 10.66
C LEU A 65 0.69 2.32 11.47
N GLU A 66 0.31 3.39 10.79
CA GLU A 66 0.05 4.68 11.42
C GLU A 66 -1.43 4.89 11.69
N GLU A 67 -2.27 4.55 10.72
CA GLU A 67 -3.71 4.76 10.83
C GLU A 67 -4.46 3.68 10.07
N VAL A 68 -5.52 3.20 10.67
CA VAL A 68 -6.47 2.32 9.99
C VAL A 68 -7.88 2.77 10.35
N LEU A 69 -8.70 2.98 9.32
CA LEU A 69 -10.11 3.29 9.48
C LEU A 69 -10.86 2.35 8.53
N PRO A 70 -11.56 1.36 9.06
CA PRO A 70 -12.23 0.34 8.24
C PRO A 70 -13.07 0.94 7.12
N GLU A 71 -12.95 0.37 5.92
CA GLU A 71 -13.63 0.79 4.70
C GLU A 71 -13.20 2.15 4.15
N GLU A 72 -12.27 2.84 4.82
CA GLU A 72 -11.82 4.17 4.38
C GLU A 72 -10.34 4.22 4.05
N ARG A 73 -9.45 3.74 4.94
CA ARG A 73 -8.01 3.82 4.66
C ARG A 73 -7.15 2.94 5.54
N ILE A 74 -6.00 2.57 5.00
CA ILE A 74 -4.92 1.88 5.71
C ILE A 74 -3.64 2.65 5.38
N VAL A 75 -3.03 3.30 6.36
CA VAL A 75 -1.88 4.19 6.17
C VAL A 75 -0.68 3.69 6.95
N TRP A 76 0.45 3.57 6.27
CA TRP A 76 1.71 3.08 6.81
C TRP A 76 2.73 4.21 6.85
N ARG A 77 3.48 4.31 7.94
CA ARG A 77 4.58 5.26 8.08
C ARG A 77 5.89 4.54 7.79
N PHE A 78 6.69 5.08 6.89
CA PHE A 78 8.00 4.52 6.55
C PHE A 78 8.94 4.51 7.75
N GLU A 79 9.64 3.39 7.93
CA GLU A 79 10.73 3.25 8.88
C GLU A 79 12.09 3.22 8.17
N ASN A 80 12.12 3.26 6.84
CA ASN A 80 13.35 3.30 6.07
C ASN A 80 14.14 4.58 6.36
N GLU A 81 15.44 4.44 6.55
CA GLU A 81 16.33 5.57 6.80
C GLU A 81 16.24 6.61 5.69
N GLY A 82 16.13 7.87 6.07
CA GLY A 82 16.06 8.97 5.11
C GLY A 82 14.70 9.18 4.44
N VAL A 83 13.70 8.40 4.82
CA VAL A 83 12.33 8.51 4.26
C VAL A 83 11.40 8.93 5.39
N ASN A 84 10.88 10.14 5.30
CA ASN A 84 9.95 10.67 6.31
C ASN A 84 8.60 10.90 5.67
N GLY A 85 7.66 10.01 5.94
CA GLY A 85 6.32 10.13 5.39
C GLY A 85 5.55 8.81 5.42
N THR A 86 4.54 8.73 4.58
CA THR A 86 3.57 7.63 4.59
C THR A 86 3.29 7.11 3.20
N HIS A 87 2.80 5.88 3.15
CA HIS A 87 2.09 5.37 1.98
C HIS A 87 0.84 4.64 2.47
N GLY A 88 -0.17 4.60 1.64
CA GLY A 88 -1.40 3.96 2.08
C GLY A 88 -2.44 3.83 0.99
N PHE A 89 -3.48 3.08 1.34
CA PHE A 89 -4.65 2.89 0.51
C PHE A 89 -5.80 3.72 1.05
N TYR A 90 -6.48 4.41 0.15
CA TYR A 90 -7.62 5.27 0.46
C TYR A 90 -8.79 4.84 -0.41
N LEU A 91 -9.93 4.59 0.22
CA LEU A 91 -11.15 4.14 -0.47
C LEU A 91 -12.18 5.25 -0.47
N SER A 92 -12.81 5.46 -1.63
CA SER A 92 -13.89 6.42 -1.75
C SER A 92 -14.98 5.87 -2.65
N GLN A 93 -16.21 6.36 -2.46
CA GLN A 93 -17.33 5.97 -3.32
C GLN A 93 -17.20 6.69 -4.65
N ASP A 94 -17.37 5.96 -5.76
CA ASP A 94 -17.34 6.47 -7.12
C ASP A 94 -18.57 5.94 -7.85
N GLU A 95 -19.69 6.63 -7.67
CA GLU A 95 -21.00 6.19 -8.14
C GLU A 95 -21.33 4.79 -7.58
N LYS A 96 -21.42 3.76 -8.46
CA LYS A 96 -21.69 2.37 -8.05
C LYS A 96 -20.43 1.57 -7.78
N LYS A 97 -19.27 2.21 -7.93
CA LYS A 97 -17.96 1.57 -7.76
C LYS A 97 -17.25 2.11 -6.54
N THR A 98 -16.20 1.43 -6.14
CA THR A 98 -15.29 1.90 -5.10
C THR A 98 -13.97 2.28 -5.76
N LYS A 99 -13.52 3.51 -5.57
CA LYS A 99 -12.22 3.95 -6.03
C LYS A 99 -11.19 3.66 -4.94
N VAL A 100 -10.10 3.01 -5.33
CA VAL A 100 -8.94 2.78 -4.46
C VAL A 100 -7.81 3.64 -4.97
N THR A 101 -7.22 4.44 -4.08
CA THR A 101 -6.04 5.24 -4.39
C THR A 101 -4.90 4.79 -3.48
N HIS A 102 -3.77 4.43 -4.06
CA HIS A 102 -2.53 4.26 -3.30
C HIS A 102 -1.73 5.54 -3.42
N ARG A 103 -1.41 6.16 -2.28
CA ARG A 103 -0.69 7.43 -2.26
C ARG A 103 0.55 7.31 -1.40
N THR A 104 1.67 7.79 -1.92
CA THR A 104 2.94 7.91 -1.19
C THR A 104 3.27 9.39 -1.06
N VAL A 105 3.39 9.86 0.18
CA VAL A 105 3.77 11.25 0.48
C VAL A 105 4.93 11.19 1.45
N ALA A 106 6.09 11.70 1.03
CA ALA A 106 7.26 11.64 1.88
C ALA A 106 8.24 12.76 1.56
N THR A 107 9.15 13.00 2.50
CA THR A 107 10.31 13.84 2.29
C THR A 107 11.54 12.94 2.35
N LEU A 108 12.39 13.02 1.32
CA LEU A 108 13.56 12.17 1.15
C LEU A 108 14.82 12.94 1.53
N SER A 109 15.73 12.29 2.29
CA SER A 109 17.06 12.85 2.52
C SER A 109 17.88 12.82 1.22
N ASP A 110 18.96 13.62 1.16
CA ASP A 110 19.80 13.71 -0.03
C ASP A 110 20.58 12.43 -0.33
N THR A 111 20.73 11.55 0.63
CA THR A 111 21.53 10.33 0.50
C THR A 111 20.62 9.09 0.53
N GLU A 112 20.33 8.58 1.73
CA GLU A 112 19.59 7.31 1.89
C GLU A 112 18.18 7.37 1.30
N GLY A 113 17.48 8.51 1.49
CA GLY A 113 16.12 8.66 0.97
C GLY A 113 16.06 8.66 -0.54
N ARG A 114 16.99 9.38 -1.19
CA ARG A 114 17.08 9.40 -2.66
C ARG A 114 17.40 8.02 -3.21
N LEU A 115 18.33 7.31 -2.58
CA LEU A 115 18.72 5.97 -3.00
C LEU A 115 17.54 5.00 -2.87
N PHE A 116 16.83 5.05 -1.75
CA PHE A 116 15.63 4.26 -1.51
C PHE A 116 14.60 4.47 -2.63
N TRP A 117 14.26 5.73 -2.90
CA TRP A 117 13.24 6.07 -3.90
C TRP A 117 13.66 5.68 -5.31
N ARG A 118 14.93 5.88 -5.66
CA ARG A 118 15.45 5.50 -6.96
C ARG A 118 15.29 4.00 -7.21
N ARG A 119 15.51 3.18 -6.19
CA ARG A 119 15.33 1.72 -6.29
C ARG A 119 13.87 1.31 -6.41
N LEU A 120 12.98 2.03 -5.75
CA LEU A 120 11.56 1.72 -5.73
C LEU A 120 10.80 2.28 -6.93
N GLU A 121 11.15 3.47 -7.38
CA GLU A 121 10.40 4.23 -8.37
C GLU A 121 10.16 3.47 -9.68
N ASP A 122 11.21 2.83 -10.21
CA ASP A 122 11.14 2.12 -11.49
C ASP A 122 10.13 0.97 -11.50
N SER A 123 9.96 0.30 -10.37
CA SER A 123 9.06 -0.85 -10.26
C SER A 123 7.71 -0.52 -9.62
N HIS A 124 7.59 0.64 -8.96
CA HIS A 124 6.41 0.97 -8.16
C HIS A 124 5.13 1.04 -8.99
N SER A 125 5.16 1.72 -10.14
CA SER A 125 3.98 1.82 -11.01
C SER A 125 3.55 0.44 -11.54
N ARG A 126 4.51 -0.41 -11.93
CA ARG A 126 4.23 -1.77 -12.40
C ARG A 126 3.68 -2.64 -11.28
N SER A 127 4.19 -2.47 -10.06
CA SER A 127 3.70 -3.20 -8.89
C SER A 127 2.27 -2.83 -8.58
N MET A 128 1.93 -1.56 -8.63
CA MET A 128 0.56 -1.09 -8.40
C MET A 128 -0.39 -1.57 -9.49
N GLU A 129 0.05 -1.55 -10.76
CA GLU A 129 -0.73 -2.09 -11.87
C GLU A 129 -1.02 -3.59 -11.68
N ALA A 130 -0.01 -4.36 -11.29
CA ALA A 130 -0.17 -5.80 -11.08
C ALA A 130 -1.10 -6.10 -9.90
N LEU A 131 -0.98 -5.34 -8.82
CA LEU A 131 -1.85 -5.49 -7.65
C LEU A 131 -3.31 -5.19 -8.01
N PHE A 132 -3.56 -4.06 -8.67
CA PHE A 132 -4.91 -3.67 -9.08
C PHE A 132 -5.50 -4.66 -10.08
N ALA A 133 -4.70 -5.16 -11.03
CA ALA A 133 -5.16 -6.17 -11.97
C ALA A 133 -5.58 -7.46 -11.27
N LYS A 134 -4.83 -7.88 -10.26
CA LYS A 134 -5.16 -9.07 -9.48
C LYS A 134 -6.43 -8.87 -8.63
N MET A 135 -6.56 -7.70 -8.01
CA MET A 135 -7.78 -7.34 -7.28
C MET A 135 -9.00 -7.41 -8.19
N GLU A 136 -8.89 -6.87 -9.40
CA GLU A 136 -9.99 -6.88 -10.37
C GLU A 136 -10.41 -8.32 -10.72
N ARG A 137 -9.43 -9.21 -10.93
CA ARG A 137 -9.72 -10.63 -11.20
C ARG A 137 -10.41 -11.30 -10.02
N VAL A 138 -9.96 -11.03 -8.79
CA VAL A 138 -10.56 -11.60 -7.58
C VAL A 138 -12.00 -11.13 -7.40
N LEU A 139 -12.26 -9.86 -7.68
CA LEU A 139 -13.60 -9.27 -7.52
C LEU A 139 -14.59 -9.78 -8.57
N LYS A 140 -14.13 -10.36 -9.67
CA LYS A 140 -14.99 -10.93 -10.72
C LYS A 140 -15.40 -12.38 -10.45
N ARG A 141 -14.85 -13.02 -9.44
CA ARG A 141 -15.17 -14.43 -9.09
C ARG A 141 -16.53 -14.59 -8.45
#